data_d0f25269939b27cd2f7f8fafc7b482f6
#
_entry.id   d0f25269939b27cd2f7f8fafc7b482f6
#
_cell.length_a   1.000
_cell.length_b   1.000
_cell.length_c   1.000
_cell.angle_alpha   90.00
_cell.angle_beta   90.00
_cell.angle_gamma   90.00
#
_symmetry.space_group_name_H-M   'P 1'
#
loop_
_entity.id
_entity.type
_entity.pdbx_description
1 polymer ?
#
loop_
_entity_poly.entity_id
_entity_poly.type
_entity_poly.pdbx_seq_one_letter_code
_entity_poly.pdbx_strand_id
1 'polypeptide(L)'
;MISEDFEGNSLPMGWTIATNATDGGWNMGTAQSLESDWWSIADHGNIIGTNDDDCDCDKSMDYLITPPLDLSNSVAAALQFESYYDGAEFQGNTEVATLEYSLDNGASWTIISTIEGTEDGAWDLQSFDLSSLSGNANVLLGFHYDDVGGWMFGWAIDDVIIFEPEGLDLALTSVAIPSNINVPEIIPVAGEVSNLGAETITSFDLSWDVGGGMSYNTSFTNLSIPSLGTYSFTHPDNLEIFNSGQTALQLTVSNVNGLPQDDNASNDVFSMTIQALEYGTIIDGGIERDYIYYHPSSAPENCPLVFVCHGYTGTAQGIMNYSGFNQLADEYGFAVCYPQGTQDSGGNTFFNVGYDFQNNETVDDVAFLQNLNTYFQNTYSLAADKVFCTGMSNGGDLCYMLACQASETFRAVAPVAGMIMQNIMDDCTPSNEVSILEIHGTNDNVTYFGGDPTNQDGWGAYPSIPATMNFFNSMFDLTLQSSENLPNTDPNDGSTVLSEKYGAENSCTEVWLYTVQGGGHDWPGAFGNMDIEASREAWLFFEQLCAPITDLTEISNASQKEIIRVLDLTGREVKKNTTGFVLYQYSDGSLERVFVNPQ
;
A
#
# COMPACT_ATOMS: atom_id res chain seq x y z
N MET A 1 -3.63 36.04 10.33
CA MET A 1 -4.03 35.14 9.28
C MET A 1 -4.36 33.77 9.84
N ILE A 2 -4.86 32.79 9.10
CA ILE A 2 -5.28 31.48 9.57
C ILE A 2 -4.28 30.44 9.07
N SER A 3 -4.01 29.42 9.90
CA SER A 3 -3.35 28.18 9.52
C SER A 3 -4.07 27.08 10.29
N GLU A 4 -4.66 26.12 9.58
CA GLU A 4 -5.47 25.06 10.14
C GLU A 4 -5.21 23.76 9.38
N ASP A 5 -4.74 22.72 10.10
CA ASP A 5 -4.35 21.42 9.59
C ASP A 5 -5.38 20.32 9.96
N PHE A 6 -6.50 20.68 10.53
CA PHE A 6 -7.60 19.79 10.95
C PHE A 6 -7.19 18.52 11.73
N GLU A 7 -5.97 18.44 12.25
CA GLU A 7 -5.46 17.29 13.02
C GLU A 7 -6.12 17.11 14.41
N GLY A 8 -7.00 18.02 14.78
CA GLY A 8 -7.80 17.94 16.02
C GLY A 8 -8.94 16.93 15.95
N ASN A 9 -9.56 16.63 17.11
CA ASN A 9 -10.73 15.75 17.21
C ASN A 9 -12.08 16.51 17.21
N SER A 10 -12.08 17.78 16.87
CA SER A 10 -13.30 18.62 16.86
C SER A 10 -13.07 19.86 16.02
N LEU A 11 -14.15 20.39 15.44
CA LEU A 11 -14.09 21.61 14.62
C LEU A 11 -13.29 22.71 15.32
N PRO A 12 -12.29 23.31 14.65
CA PRO A 12 -11.39 24.29 15.25
C PRO A 12 -12.13 25.55 15.71
N MET A 13 -11.54 26.26 16.68
CA MET A 13 -12.18 27.41 17.29
C MET A 13 -12.43 28.54 16.28
N GLY A 14 -13.68 28.92 16.16
CA GLY A 14 -14.12 30.00 15.27
C GLY A 14 -14.59 29.55 13.91
N TRP A 15 -14.28 28.33 13.50
CA TRP A 15 -14.88 27.70 12.34
C TRP A 15 -16.34 27.34 12.63
N THR A 16 -17.20 27.40 11.64
CA THR A 16 -18.63 27.07 11.77
C THR A 16 -19.11 26.31 10.53
N ILE A 17 -20.14 25.49 10.73
CA ILE A 17 -20.81 24.77 9.66
C ILE A 17 -22.24 25.30 9.54
N ALA A 18 -22.68 25.56 8.29
CA ALA A 18 -24.07 25.90 7.99
C ALA A 18 -24.58 24.91 6.94
N THR A 19 -25.58 24.10 7.30
CA THR A 19 -26.06 23.01 6.44
C THR A 19 -27.56 22.77 6.61
N ASN A 20 -28.19 22.25 5.56
CA ASN A 20 -29.53 21.65 5.58
C ASN A 20 -29.45 20.10 5.66
N ALA A 21 -28.27 19.53 5.49
CA ALA A 21 -28.07 18.10 5.48
C ALA A 21 -28.36 17.45 6.85
N THR A 22 -28.94 16.28 6.83
CA THR A 22 -29.38 15.57 8.04
C THR A 22 -28.24 14.89 8.78
N ASP A 23 -27.09 14.70 8.14
CA ASP A 23 -25.85 14.15 8.71
C ASP A 23 -25.00 15.20 9.45
N GLY A 24 -25.34 16.47 9.36
CA GLY A 24 -24.61 17.59 9.97
C GLY A 24 -23.63 18.29 9.04
N GLY A 25 -23.55 17.88 7.77
CA GLY A 25 -22.70 18.49 6.74
C GLY A 25 -21.23 18.10 6.87
N TRP A 26 -20.34 19.09 6.96
CA TRP A 26 -18.91 18.85 7.10
C TRP A 26 -18.53 18.17 8.41
N ASN A 27 -17.76 17.10 8.31
CA ASN A 27 -17.31 16.29 9.45
C ASN A 27 -15.79 16.16 9.45
N MET A 28 -15.20 16.05 10.65
CA MET A 28 -13.77 15.82 10.82
C MET A 28 -13.48 14.34 11.06
N GLY A 29 -12.42 13.83 10.49
CA GLY A 29 -11.98 12.46 10.69
C GLY A 29 -10.81 12.09 9.79
N THR A 30 -10.38 10.83 9.85
CA THR A 30 -9.43 10.27 8.87
C THR A 30 -10.14 10.04 7.54
N ALA A 31 -9.40 9.95 6.45
CA ALA A 31 -9.93 9.57 5.13
C ALA A 31 -10.83 8.33 5.24
N GLN A 32 -10.34 7.26 5.87
CA GLN A 32 -11.09 6.01 6.09
C GLN A 32 -12.40 6.18 6.87
N SER A 33 -12.51 7.19 7.75
CA SER A 33 -13.73 7.43 8.53
C SER A 33 -14.75 8.32 7.81
N LEU A 34 -14.34 8.99 6.73
CA LEU A 34 -15.16 9.91 5.94
C LEU A 34 -15.49 9.38 4.54
N GLU A 35 -14.76 8.34 4.07
CA GLU A 35 -15.05 7.66 2.80
C GLU A 35 -16.35 6.84 2.85
N SER A 36 -16.87 6.47 1.69
CA SER A 36 -18.04 5.64 1.51
C SER A 36 -17.78 4.53 0.48
N ASP A 37 -18.78 3.70 0.18
CA ASP A 37 -18.66 2.60 -0.79
C ASP A 37 -18.27 3.07 -2.20
N TRP A 38 -18.61 4.33 -2.56
CA TRP A 38 -18.39 4.89 -3.90
C TRP A 38 -17.50 6.13 -3.92
N TRP A 39 -17.15 6.69 -2.79
CA TRP A 39 -16.24 7.82 -2.66
C TRP A 39 -15.08 7.46 -1.74
N SER A 40 -13.97 7.07 -2.33
CA SER A 40 -12.72 6.73 -1.63
C SER A 40 -11.82 7.97 -1.55
N ILE A 41 -11.28 8.26 -0.38
CA ILE A 41 -10.41 9.41 -0.12
C ILE A 41 -8.98 8.93 0.10
N ALA A 42 -8.01 9.50 -0.60
CA ALA A 42 -6.60 9.22 -0.34
C ALA A 42 -6.17 9.72 1.05
N ASP A 43 -5.39 8.92 1.78
CA ASP A 43 -4.95 9.25 3.14
C ASP A 43 -4.17 10.57 3.20
N HIS A 44 -4.56 11.46 4.11
CA HIS A 44 -3.97 12.78 4.34
C HIS A 44 -4.03 13.16 5.84
N GLY A 45 -3.95 12.20 6.76
CA GLY A 45 -4.10 12.44 8.19
C GLY A 45 -5.56 12.59 8.62
N ASN A 46 -5.82 13.48 9.56
CA ASN A 46 -7.18 13.92 9.86
C ASN A 46 -7.53 15.12 8.97
N ILE A 47 -8.68 15.05 8.34
CA ILE A 47 -9.18 16.01 7.36
C ILE A 47 -10.57 16.50 7.75
N ILE A 48 -11.12 17.45 7.02
CA ILE A 48 -12.53 17.82 7.12
C ILE A 48 -13.22 17.61 5.76
N GLY A 49 -14.36 16.91 5.75
CA GLY A 49 -15.07 16.58 4.51
C GLY A 49 -16.59 16.54 4.68
N THR A 50 -17.29 16.69 3.58
CA THR A 50 -18.72 16.44 3.44
C THR A 50 -18.93 15.32 2.43
N ASN A 51 -19.71 14.31 2.80
CA ASN A 51 -19.94 13.09 2.02
C ASN A 51 -21.44 12.99 1.72
N ASP A 52 -21.81 13.05 0.44
CA ASP A 52 -23.18 12.92 0.00
C ASP A 52 -23.57 11.46 -0.26
N ASP A 53 -22.63 10.62 -0.67
CA ASP A 53 -22.86 9.23 -1.00
C ASP A 53 -23.42 8.42 0.21
N ASP A 54 -22.94 8.71 1.40
CA ASP A 54 -23.43 8.08 2.63
C ASP A 54 -24.82 8.55 3.06
N CYS A 55 -25.15 9.80 2.75
CA CYS A 55 -26.36 10.45 3.28
C CYS A 55 -27.52 10.48 2.29
N ASP A 56 -27.26 10.68 0.98
CA ASP A 56 -28.28 11.03 -0.05
C ASP A 56 -29.24 12.08 0.51
N CYS A 57 -28.67 13.17 1.10
CA CYS A 57 -29.42 14.22 1.77
C CYS A 57 -29.11 15.60 1.17
N ASP A 58 -29.98 16.59 1.40
CA ASP A 58 -29.87 17.92 0.81
C ASP A 58 -28.58 18.65 1.23
N LYS A 59 -27.58 18.64 0.35
CA LYS A 59 -26.29 19.32 0.50
C LYS A 59 -26.25 20.70 -0.17
N SER A 60 -27.33 21.18 -0.76
CA SER A 60 -27.39 22.44 -1.50
C SER A 60 -27.00 23.71 -0.70
N MET A 61 -26.79 23.59 0.59
CA MET A 61 -26.39 24.66 1.51
C MET A 61 -25.33 24.18 2.49
N ASP A 62 -24.41 23.35 2.03
CA ASP A 62 -23.41 22.73 2.89
C ASP A 62 -22.11 23.54 2.93
N TYR A 63 -22.00 24.45 3.89
CA TYR A 63 -20.91 25.38 4.06
C TYR A 63 -20.01 25.01 5.24
N LEU A 64 -18.69 24.96 5.00
CA LEU A 64 -17.68 25.15 6.03
C LEU A 64 -17.21 26.61 5.99
N ILE A 65 -17.25 27.30 7.12
CA ILE A 65 -17.05 28.76 7.18
C ILE A 65 -15.87 29.07 8.11
N THR A 66 -14.92 29.88 7.62
CA THR A 66 -13.75 30.30 8.39
C THR A 66 -14.11 31.20 9.58
N PRO A 67 -13.23 31.34 10.57
CA PRO A 67 -13.25 32.47 11.48
C PRO A 67 -13.26 33.81 10.70
N PRO A 68 -13.83 34.90 11.25
CA PRO A 68 -13.79 36.20 10.62
C PRO A 68 -12.34 36.71 10.42
N LEU A 69 -12.03 37.11 9.19
CA LEU A 69 -10.75 37.68 8.80
C LEU A 69 -10.78 39.22 8.84
N ASP A 70 -9.77 39.80 9.46
CA ASP A 70 -9.54 41.27 9.36
C ASP A 70 -8.48 41.53 8.30
N LEU A 71 -8.95 41.92 7.12
CA LEU A 71 -8.14 42.33 5.96
C LEU A 71 -8.06 43.85 5.82
N SER A 72 -8.42 44.62 6.86
CA SER A 72 -8.49 46.10 6.79
C SER A 72 -7.14 46.76 6.50
N ASN A 73 -6.05 46.11 6.85
CA ASN A 73 -4.67 46.55 6.62
C ASN A 73 -3.92 45.67 5.60
N SER A 74 -4.55 44.64 5.08
CA SER A 74 -3.95 43.74 4.09
C SER A 74 -3.81 44.44 2.74
N VAL A 75 -2.75 44.13 2.03
CA VAL A 75 -2.48 44.63 0.66
C VAL A 75 -2.71 43.55 -0.38
N ALA A 76 -2.39 42.31 -0.03
CA ALA A 76 -2.41 41.19 -0.95
C ALA A 76 -2.58 39.85 -0.18
N ALA A 77 -3.78 39.62 0.40
CA ALA A 77 -4.04 38.33 1.05
C ALA A 77 -4.17 37.21 0.03
N ALA A 78 -3.76 36.01 0.41
CA ALA A 78 -3.89 34.78 -0.35
C ALA A 78 -4.46 33.67 0.52
N LEU A 79 -5.14 32.70 -0.12
CA LEU A 79 -5.61 31.45 0.46
C LEU A 79 -4.96 30.28 -0.26
N GLN A 80 -4.49 29.29 0.48
CA GLN A 80 -4.16 27.95 -0.03
C GLN A 80 -4.85 26.89 0.82
N PHE A 81 -5.19 25.77 0.22
CA PHE A 81 -5.67 24.56 0.91
C PHE A 81 -5.52 23.34 0.01
N GLU A 82 -5.36 22.18 0.59
CA GLU A 82 -5.45 20.90 -0.10
C GLU A 82 -6.92 20.53 -0.31
N SER A 83 -7.25 20.06 -1.50
CA SER A 83 -8.61 19.71 -1.93
C SER A 83 -8.66 18.30 -2.47
N TYR A 84 -9.59 17.50 -2.01
CA TYR A 84 -9.92 16.20 -2.56
C TYR A 84 -11.36 16.25 -3.09
N TYR A 85 -11.51 16.38 -4.39
CA TYR A 85 -12.79 16.61 -5.06
C TYR A 85 -12.76 16.00 -6.45
N ASP A 86 -13.72 15.09 -6.75
CA ASP A 86 -13.80 14.43 -8.06
C ASP A 86 -14.47 15.36 -9.10
N GLY A 87 -15.60 15.96 -8.77
CA GLY A 87 -16.38 16.77 -9.70
C GLY A 87 -16.98 15.97 -10.86
N ALA A 88 -17.10 14.64 -10.70
CA ALA A 88 -17.57 13.75 -11.75
C ALA A 88 -19.08 13.90 -12.01
N GLU A 89 -19.51 13.46 -13.20
CA GLU A 89 -20.93 13.36 -13.55
C GLU A 89 -21.49 12.01 -13.11
N PHE A 90 -22.57 12.02 -12.35
CA PHE A 90 -23.32 10.81 -12.04
C PHE A 90 -24.81 10.97 -12.36
N GLN A 91 -25.38 10.07 -13.13
CA GLN A 91 -26.79 10.07 -13.59
C GLN A 91 -27.27 11.37 -14.24
N GLY A 92 -26.36 12.15 -14.86
CA GLY A 92 -26.65 13.41 -15.53
C GLY A 92 -26.60 14.64 -14.64
N ASN A 93 -26.19 14.49 -13.37
CA ASN A 93 -25.87 15.58 -12.45
C ASN A 93 -24.35 15.67 -12.26
N THR A 94 -23.86 16.87 -12.00
CA THR A 94 -22.46 17.14 -11.63
C THR A 94 -22.48 17.95 -10.35
N GLU A 95 -21.86 17.46 -9.31
CA GLU A 95 -21.71 18.17 -8.03
C GLU A 95 -20.92 19.47 -8.21
N VAL A 96 -21.11 20.42 -7.31
CA VAL A 96 -20.48 21.73 -7.39
C VAL A 96 -19.79 22.07 -6.07
N ALA A 97 -18.50 22.32 -6.13
CA ALA A 97 -17.73 22.87 -5.03
C ALA A 97 -17.31 24.31 -5.36
N THR A 98 -17.54 25.26 -4.45
CA THR A 98 -17.18 26.67 -4.63
C THR A 98 -16.47 27.23 -3.41
N LEU A 99 -15.50 28.10 -3.67
CA LEU A 99 -14.96 29.02 -2.68
C LEU A 99 -15.73 30.33 -2.78
N GLU A 100 -16.29 30.78 -1.67
CA GLU A 100 -17.11 31.97 -1.59
C GLU A 100 -16.67 32.91 -0.46
N TYR A 101 -17.09 34.19 -0.51
CA TYR A 101 -16.88 35.12 0.60
C TYR A 101 -18.17 35.85 0.98
N SER A 102 -18.23 36.27 2.26
CA SER A 102 -19.29 37.14 2.79
C SER A 102 -18.69 38.34 3.52
N LEU A 103 -19.29 39.51 3.32
CA LEU A 103 -18.97 40.75 4.03
C LEU A 103 -20.07 41.17 5.01
N ASP A 104 -21.12 40.36 5.16
CA ASP A 104 -22.31 40.65 5.96
C ASP A 104 -22.63 39.55 6.97
N ASN A 105 -21.57 38.90 7.48
CA ASN A 105 -21.63 37.79 8.47
C ASN A 105 -22.42 36.57 7.97
N GLY A 106 -22.25 36.20 6.71
CA GLY A 106 -22.88 35.02 6.12
C GLY A 106 -24.33 35.20 5.68
N ALA A 107 -24.84 36.46 5.67
CA ALA A 107 -26.20 36.72 5.20
C ALA A 107 -26.29 36.65 3.65
N SER A 108 -25.21 36.96 2.96
CA SER A 108 -25.06 36.73 1.52
C SER A 108 -23.64 36.27 1.18
N TRP A 109 -23.53 35.47 0.11
CA TRP A 109 -22.28 34.91 -0.37
C TRP A 109 -22.00 35.31 -1.81
N THR A 110 -20.72 35.47 -2.14
CA THR A 110 -20.25 35.81 -3.50
C THR A 110 -19.15 34.81 -3.86
N ILE A 111 -19.28 34.16 -5.01
CA ILE A 111 -18.31 33.16 -5.50
C ILE A 111 -16.99 33.87 -5.83
N ILE A 112 -15.89 33.34 -5.28
CA ILE A 112 -14.52 33.66 -5.67
C ILE A 112 -14.13 32.77 -6.85
N SER A 113 -14.34 31.45 -6.70
CA SER A 113 -14.03 30.44 -7.72
C SER A 113 -14.91 29.21 -7.58
N THR A 114 -15.10 28.49 -8.66
CA THR A 114 -15.53 27.10 -8.67
C THR A 114 -14.28 26.25 -8.60
N ILE A 115 -14.31 25.18 -7.79
CA ILE A 115 -13.23 24.22 -7.67
C ILE A 115 -13.37 23.19 -8.79
N GLU A 116 -12.31 23.01 -9.53
CA GLU A 116 -12.24 21.97 -10.58
C GLU A 116 -11.89 20.62 -9.91
N GLY A 117 -12.57 19.56 -10.31
CA GLY A 117 -12.30 18.21 -9.82
C GLY A 117 -11.07 17.59 -10.48
N THR A 118 -10.46 16.64 -9.79
CA THR A 118 -9.36 15.81 -10.32
C THR A 118 -9.90 14.43 -10.70
N GLU A 119 -9.83 14.05 -11.99
CA GLU A 119 -10.37 12.76 -12.49
C GLU A 119 -9.72 11.53 -11.84
N ASP A 120 -8.58 11.67 -11.16
CA ASP A 120 -7.78 10.57 -10.60
C ASP A 120 -7.93 10.41 -9.08
N GLY A 121 -8.83 11.16 -8.43
CA GLY A 121 -9.03 11.09 -6.98
C GLY A 121 -7.74 11.36 -6.20
N ALA A 122 -7.07 12.46 -6.47
CA ALA A 122 -5.85 12.89 -5.80
C ALA A 122 -6.07 14.21 -5.05
N TRP A 123 -5.30 14.42 -3.99
CA TRP A 123 -5.21 15.72 -3.35
C TRP A 123 -4.57 16.73 -4.29
N ASP A 124 -5.12 17.94 -4.37
CA ASP A 124 -4.67 19.02 -5.22
C ASP A 124 -4.61 20.35 -4.46
N LEU A 125 -3.45 21.01 -4.52
CA LEU A 125 -3.23 22.28 -3.85
C LEU A 125 -3.96 23.42 -4.59
N GLN A 126 -4.97 23.97 -3.96
CA GLN A 126 -5.73 25.12 -4.44
C GLN A 126 -5.11 26.43 -3.93
N SER A 127 -4.96 27.42 -4.82
CA SER A 127 -4.42 28.75 -4.48
C SER A 127 -5.29 29.88 -5.03
N PHE A 128 -5.64 30.85 -4.18
CA PHE A 128 -6.54 31.96 -4.55
C PHE A 128 -6.01 33.32 -4.10
N ASP A 129 -6.05 34.30 -5.01
CA ASP A 129 -5.79 35.70 -4.70
C ASP A 129 -7.00 36.34 -4.03
N LEU A 130 -6.88 36.76 -2.80
CA LEU A 130 -7.88 37.47 -2.01
C LEU A 130 -7.66 39.00 -1.98
N SER A 131 -6.74 39.54 -2.78
CA SER A 131 -6.41 40.98 -2.81
C SER A 131 -7.62 41.87 -3.04
N SER A 132 -8.62 41.37 -3.77
CA SER A 132 -9.88 42.10 -4.00
C SER A 132 -10.70 42.30 -2.72
N LEU A 133 -10.41 41.56 -1.64
CA LEU A 133 -11.07 41.67 -0.34
C LEU A 133 -10.30 42.58 0.64
N SER A 134 -9.13 43.10 0.24
CA SER A 134 -8.33 44.02 1.03
C SER A 134 -9.13 45.27 1.46
N GLY A 135 -8.85 45.76 2.68
CA GLY A 135 -9.56 46.90 3.26
C GLY A 135 -10.85 46.55 4.01
N ASN A 136 -11.28 45.30 4.04
CA ASN A 136 -12.45 44.83 4.80
C ASN A 136 -12.03 44.24 6.16
N ALA A 137 -12.70 44.69 7.23
CA ALA A 137 -12.35 44.26 8.60
C ALA A 137 -13.09 43.00 9.06
N ASN A 138 -14.00 42.44 8.27
CA ASN A 138 -14.80 41.29 8.64
C ASN A 138 -15.19 40.50 7.38
N VAL A 139 -14.30 39.64 6.95
CA VAL A 139 -14.49 38.77 5.79
C VAL A 139 -14.67 37.34 6.30
N LEU A 140 -15.73 36.66 5.87
CA LEU A 140 -15.85 35.20 6.02
C LEU A 140 -15.53 34.56 4.67
N LEU A 141 -14.79 33.47 4.68
CA LEU A 141 -14.69 32.57 3.54
C LEU A 141 -15.57 31.34 3.80
N GLY A 142 -16.24 30.86 2.76
CA GLY A 142 -17.10 29.67 2.79
C GLY A 142 -16.64 28.67 1.74
N PHE A 143 -16.37 27.46 2.16
CA PHE A 143 -16.21 26.30 1.30
C PHE A 143 -17.61 25.69 1.16
N HIS A 144 -18.22 25.84 -0.01
CA HIS A 144 -19.60 25.47 -0.26
C HIS A 144 -19.68 24.29 -1.21
N TYR A 145 -20.30 23.21 -0.76
CA TYR A 145 -20.61 22.04 -1.55
C TYR A 145 -22.11 21.95 -1.83
N ASP A 146 -22.47 21.60 -3.07
CA ASP A 146 -23.84 21.44 -3.55
C ASP A 146 -23.92 20.13 -4.38
N ASP A 147 -24.71 19.18 -3.92
CA ASP A 147 -25.04 17.91 -4.58
C ASP A 147 -25.93 18.08 -5.82
N VAL A 148 -26.42 19.31 -6.07
CA VAL A 148 -27.37 19.66 -7.15
C VAL A 148 -28.67 18.82 -7.08
N GLY A 149 -29.00 18.31 -5.88
CA GLY A 149 -30.15 17.44 -5.63
C GLY A 149 -30.04 16.06 -6.26
N GLY A 150 -28.82 15.60 -6.51
CA GLY A 150 -28.47 14.26 -6.97
C GLY A 150 -27.81 13.44 -5.86
N TRP A 151 -27.62 12.17 -6.06
CA TRP A 151 -26.76 11.33 -5.25
C TRP A 151 -25.36 11.42 -5.81
N MET A 152 -24.48 12.14 -5.11
CA MET A 152 -23.15 12.49 -5.60
C MET A 152 -22.08 11.92 -4.67
N PHE A 153 -20.86 12.39 -4.76
CA PHE A 153 -19.71 11.89 -4.00
C PHE A 153 -19.47 12.74 -2.75
N GLY A 154 -18.65 13.76 -2.84
CA GLY A 154 -18.31 14.65 -1.73
C GLY A 154 -17.10 15.52 -1.99
N TRP A 155 -16.74 16.32 -0.99
CA TRP A 155 -15.58 17.19 -1.00
C TRP A 155 -14.87 17.16 0.35
N ALA A 156 -13.55 16.92 0.33
CA ALA A 156 -12.70 17.02 1.51
C ALA A 156 -11.64 18.10 1.31
N ILE A 157 -11.27 18.79 2.39
CA ILE A 157 -10.18 19.77 2.40
C ILE A 157 -9.28 19.59 3.60
N ASP A 158 -8.04 20.09 3.46
CA ASP A 158 -7.04 20.10 4.51
C ASP A 158 -6.05 21.27 4.35
N ASP A 159 -5.15 21.45 5.31
CA ASP A 159 -4.02 22.40 5.29
C ASP A 159 -4.42 23.83 4.84
N VAL A 160 -5.48 24.37 5.41
CA VAL A 160 -5.98 25.71 5.03
C VAL A 160 -5.09 26.80 5.60
N ILE A 161 -4.42 27.55 4.70
CA ILE A 161 -3.56 28.68 5.05
C ILE A 161 -4.05 29.97 4.40
N ILE A 162 -4.30 31.01 5.21
CA ILE A 162 -4.55 32.38 4.74
C ILE A 162 -3.38 33.26 5.18
N PHE A 163 -2.66 33.81 4.21
CA PHE A 163 -1.41 34.55 4.44
C PHE A 163 -1.32 35.81 3.60
N GLU A 164 -0.33 36.66 3.87
CA GLU A 164 0.03 37.79 3.02
C GLU A 164 1.39 37.49 2.38
N PRO A 165 1.50 37.44 1.04
CA PRO A 165 2.77 37.26 0.37
C PRO A 165 3.77 38.34 0.78
N GLU A 166 4.96 37.94 1.24
CA GLU A 166 6.07 38.81 1.63
C GLU A 166 7.37 38.30 0.99
N GLY A 167 8.29 39.21 0.70
CA GLY A 167 9.65 38.86 0.24
C GLY A 167 9.72 38.05 -1.05
N LEU A 168 10.68 37.14 -1.09
CA LEU A 168 10.96 36.25 -2.20
C LEU A 168 10.68 34.78 -1.76
N ASP A 169 9.68 34.12 -2.35
CA ASP A 169 9.29 32.76 -2.00
C ASP A 169 8.78 32.04 -3.27
N LEU A 170 9.48 30.99 -3.71
CA LEU A 170 9.12 30.15 -4.86
C LEU A 170 8.92 28.70 -4.42
N ALA A 171 7.69 28.30 -4.24
CA ALA A 171 7.30 26.96 -3.86
C ALA A 171 7.30 25.98 -5.04
N LEU A 172 7.73 24.75 -4.82
CA LEU A 172 7.52 23.62 -5.74
C LEU A 172 6.18 22.97 -5.40
N THR A 173 5.13 23.29 -6.15
CA THR A 173 3.74 23.00 -5.80
C THR A 173 3.21 21.69 -6.39
N SER A 174 3.73 21.24 -7.54
CA SER A 174 3.35 19.95 -8.09
C SER A 174 4.45 19.33 -8.93
N VAL A 175 4.41 18.00 -9.03
CA VAL A 175 5.29 17.19 -9.91
C VAL A 175 4.44 16.19 -10.67
N ALA A 176 4.50 16.25 -12.00
CA ALA A 176 3.69 15.43 -12.90
C ALA A 176 4.38 14.07 -13.17
N ILE A 177 4.66 13.31 -12.11
CA ILE A 177 5.27 11.97 -12.18
C ILE A 177 4.34 11.01 -11.45
N PRO A 178 3.90 9.90 -12.10
CA PRO A 178 3.07 8.90 -11.44
C PRO A 178 3.81 8.21 -10.29
N SER A 179 3.10 7.94 -9.19
CA SER A 179 3.65 7.15 -8.07
C SER A 179 3.80 5.66 -8.40
N ASN A 180 3.04 5.15 -9.39
CA ASN A 180 3.14 3.77 -9.88
C ASN A 180 3.43 3.78 -11.37
N ILE A 181 4.43 3.03 -11.79
CA ILE A 181 4.85 2.96 -13.20
C ILE A 181 5.10 1.51 -13.63
N ASN A 182 4.93 1.26 -14.93
CA ASN A 182 5.31 0.00 -15.56
C ASN A 182 6.71 0.13 -16.20
N VAL A 183 7.66 -0.68 -15.78
CA VAL A 183 9.03 -0.65 -16.31
C VAL A 183 9.17 -1.52 -17.56
N PRO A 184 10.08 -1.12 -18.52
CA PRO A 184 10.91 0.08 -18.50
C PRO A 184 10.16 1.35 -18.91
N GLU A 185 10.40 2.48 -18.22
CA GLU A 185 9.73 3.75 -18.50
C GLU A 185 10.74 4.91 -18.53
N ILE A 186 10.47 5.90 -19.41
CA ILE A 186 11.23 7.16 -19.52
C ILE A 186 10.23 8.30 -19.34
N ILE A 187 10.32 9.00 -18.22
CA ILE A 187 9.32 9.97 -17.75
C ILE A 187 9.93 11.37 -17.81
N PRO A 188 9.28 12.35 -18.47
CA PRO A 188 9.68 13.73 -18.36
C PRO A 188 9.55 14.22 -16.90
N VAL A 189 10.59 14.84 -16.36
CA VAL A 189 10.51 15.50 -15.05
C VAL A 189 9.89 16.87 -15.25
N ALA A 190 8.59 16.97 -14.99
CA ALA A 190 7.78 18.16 -15.20
C ALA A 190 6.92 18.44 -13.96
N GLY A 191 6.46 19.68 -13.83
CA GLY A 191 5.65 20.09 -12.70
C GLY A 191 5.38 21.59 -12.72
N GLU A 192 4.97 22.14 -11.59
CA GLU A 192 4.68 23.54 -11.43
C GLU A 192 5.38 24.14 -10.20
N VAL A 193 5.81 25.38 -10.32
CA VAL A 193 6.26 26.22 -9.22
C VAL A 193 5.34 27.42 -9.09
N SER A 194 5.08 27.87 -7.87
CA SER A 194 4.23 29.02 -7.54
C SER A 194 5.02 30.07 -6.78
N ASN A 195 4.88 31.32 -7.19
CA ASN A 195 5.47 32.45 -6.48
C ASN A 195 4.56 32.86 -5.32
N LEU A 196 4.90 32.43 -4.11
CA LEU A 196 4.16 32.74 -2.88
C LEU A 196 4.66 34.04 -2.22
N GLY A 197 5.77 34.60 -2.72
CA GLY A 197 6.31 35.87 -2.28
C GLY A 197 5.69 37.09 -2.97
N ALA A 198 6.08 38.27 -2.53
CA ALA A 198 5.66 39.56 -3.11
C ALA A 198 6.51 39.97 -4.33
N GLU A 199 7.74 39.46 -4.44
CA GLU A 199 8.67 39.82 -5.49
C GLU A 199 8.48 38.97 -6.76
N THR A 200 8.58 39.59 -7.95
CA THR A 200 8.53 38.87 -9.22
C THR A 200 9.72 37.95 -9.38
N ILE A 201 9.50 36.67 -9.66
CA ILE A 201 10.55 35.68 -9.93
C ILE A 201 10.98 35.79 -11.39
N THR A 202 12.28 35.94 -11.60
CA THR A 202 12.90 36.09 -12.94
C THR A 202 13.80 34.93 -13.33
N SER A 203 14.25 34.15 -12.33
CA SER A 203 15.06 32.95 -12.52
C SER A 203 15.02 32.03 -11.31
N PHE A 204 15.24 30.74 -11.53
CA PHE A 204 15.52 29.74 -10.49
C PHE A 204 16.30 28.57 -11.07
N ASP A 205 16.96 27.80 -10.22
CA ASP A 205 17.56 26.52 -10.56
C ASP A 205 16.68 25.40 -10.03
N LEU A 206 16.49 24.36 -10.84
CA LEU A 206 15.82 23.12 -10.46
C LEU A 206 16.82 21.97 -10.54
N SER A 207 16.91 21.22 -9.44
CA SER A 207 17.66 19.96 -9.41
C SER A 207 16.78 18.81 -9.01
N TRP A 208 17.11 17.62 -9.49
CA TRP A 208 16.48 16.38 -9.02
C TRP A 208 17.50 15.23 -8.94
N ASP A 209 17.26 14.29 -8.04
CA ASP A 209 18.02 13.05 -7.92
C ASP A 209 17.12 11.88 -7.49
N VAL A 210 17.66 10.67 -7.65
CA VAL A 210 17.03 9.43 -7.20
C VAL A 210 17.91 8.75 -6.16
N GLY A 211 17.38 8.60 -4.95
CA GLY A 211 18.02 7.85 -3.87
C GLY A 211 19.41 8.36 -3.47
N GLY A 212 19.68 9.68 -3.60
CA GLY A 212 20.99 10.26 -3.31
C GLY A 212 22.08 9.94 -4.35
N GLY A 213 21.69 9.56 -5.56
CA GLY A 213 22.56 9.25 -6.67
C GLY A 213 23.12 10.50 -7.39
N MET A 214 23.17 10.44 -8.71
CA MET A 214 23.59 11.58 -9.53
C MET A 214 22.50 12.65 -9.53
N SER A 215 22.85 13.90 -9.27
CA SER A 215 21.93 15.02 -9.34
C SER A 215 21.95 15.65 -10.75
N TYR A 216 20.78 15.88 -11.29
CA TYR A 216 20.54 16.57 -12.56
C TYR A 216 20.12 17.99 -12.28
N ASN A 217 20.74 18.97 -12.93
CA ASN A 217 20.52 20.39 -12.62
C ASN A 217 20.24 21.18 -13.89
N THR A 218 19.28 22.10 -13.82
CA THR A 218 18.99 23.06 -14.89
C THR A 218 18.64 24.43 -14.32
N SER A 219 18.83 25.49 -15.13
CA SER A 219 18.47 26.86 -14.75
C SER A 219 17.37 27.39 -15.65
N PHE A 220 16.32 27.90 -15.06
CA PHE A 220 15.25 28.63 -15.73
C PHE A 220 15.50 30.14 -15.58
N THR A 221 15.57 30.85 -16.69
CA THR A 221 15.94 32.28 -16.72
C THR A 221 15.06 33.07 -17.68
N ASN A 222 15.08 34.40 -17.55
CA ASN A 222 14.23 35.32 -18.33
C ASN A 222 12.73 35.10 -18.10
N LEU A 223 12.38 34.74 -16.88
CA LEU A 223 11.00 34.53 -16.44
C LEU A 223 10.37 35.87 -15.99
N SER A 224 9.07 35.83 -15.76
CA SER A 224 8.32 36.91 -15.12
C SER A 224 7.10 36.31 -14.42
N ILE A 225 7.35 35.66 -13.26
CA ILE A 225 6.31 35.05 -12.45
C ILE A 225 5.91 36.07 -11.39
N PRO A 226 4.75 36.73 -11.51
CA PRO A 226 4.30 37.73 -10.55
C PRO A 226 3.96 37.04 -9.20
N SER A 227 3.75 37.84 -8.15
CA SER A 227 3.17 37.35 -6.90
C SER A 227 1.90 36.55 -7.18
N LEU A 228 1.75 35.38 -6.54
CA LEU A 228 0.67 34.40 -6.73
C LEU A 228 0.57 33.84 -8.16
N GLY A 229 1.57 34.07 -8.99
CA GLY A 229 1.66 33.48 -10.33
C GLY A 229 2.37 32.15 -10.31
N THR A 230 2.04 31.28 -11.27
CA THR A 230 2.61 29.95 -11.45
C THR A 230 3.48 29.85 -12.70
N TYR A 231 4.33 28.83 -12.74
CA TYR A 231 5.14 28.51 -13.91
C TYR A 231 5.31 26.98 -14.03
N SER A 232 4.79 26.42 -15.12
CA SER A 232 4.98 25.03 -15.46
C SER A 232 6.38 24.80 -16.04
N PHE A 233 7.13 23.88 -15.48
CA PHE A 233 8.47 23.55 -15.92
C PHE A 233 8.55 22.15 -16.56
N THR A 234 9.54 21.95 -17.40
CA THR A 234 10.01 20.63 -17.84
C THR A 234 11.54 20.62 -17.80
N HIS A 235 12.11 19.69 -17.04
CA HIS A 235 13.55 19.52 -16.96
C HIS A 235 14.08 18.93 -18.28
N PRO A 236 15.27 19.31 -18.78
CA PRO A 236 15.83 18.76 -20.03
C PRO A 236 16.23 17.28 -19.93
N ASP A 237 16.53 16.79 -18.73
CA ASP A 237 16.84 15.39 -18.47
C ASP A 237 15.60 14.65 -17.96
N ASN A 238 15.34 13.46 -18.51
CA ASN A 238 14.23 12.60 -18.11
C ASN A 238 14.64 11.67 -16.98
N LEU A 239 13.65 11.27 -16.19
CA LEU A 239 13.77 10.16 -15.26
C LEU A 239 13.68 8.84 -16.04
N GLU A 240 14.69 7.98 -15.91
CA GLU A 240 14.75 6.67 -16.59
C GLU A 240 14.70 5.56 -15.53
N ILE A 241 13.64 4.74 -15.54
CA ILE A 241 13.48 3.60 -14.63
C ILE A 241 13.36 2.32 -15.46
N PHE A 242 14.33 1.43 -15.33
CA PHE A 242 14.42 0.21 -16.13
C PHE A 242 14.10 -1.06 -15.33
N ASN A 243 14.16 -1.00 -14.01
CA ASN A 243 13.95 -2.15 -13.13
C ASN A 243 12.78 -1.87 -12.17
N SER A 244 12.05 -2.91 -11.82
CA SER A 244 11.04 -2.83 -10.76
C SER A 244 11.69 -2.56 -9.39
N GLY A 245 10.91 -2.03 -8.45
CA GLY A 245 11.35 -1.67 -7.12
C GLY A 245 10.93 -0.26 -6.73
N GLN A 246 11.24 0.14 -5.51
CA GLN A 246 11.01 1.51 -5.05
C GLN A 246 12.17 2.43 -5.46
N THR A 247 11.81 3.61 -5.92
CA THR A 247 12.74 4.68 -6.27
C THR A 247 12.33 5.95 -5.56
N ALA A 248 13.15 6.43 -4.63
CA ALA A 248 12.93 7.72 -3.97
C ALA A 248 13.37 8.83 -4.94
N LEU A 249 12.47 9.73 -5.27
CA LEU A 249 12.73 10.91 -6.10
C LEU A 249 12.66 12.16 -5.23
N GLN A 250 13.63 13.04 -5.38
CA GLN A 250 13.61 14.37 -4.76
C GLN A 250 13.86 15.44 -5.82
N LEU A 251 13.04 16.48 -5.83
CA LEU A 251 13.24 17.70 -6.59
C LEU A 251 13.53 18.84 -5.63
N THR A 252 14.38 19.77 -6.04
CA THR A 252 14.75 20.94 -5.20
C THR A 252 14.85 22.19 -6.08
N VAL A 253 14.13 23.23 -5.68
CA VAL A 253 14.28 24.59 -6.21
C VAL A 253 15.36 25.34 -5.43
N SER A 254 16.14 26.15 -6.10
CA SER A 254 17.21 26.95 -5.46
C SER A 254 17.62 28.12 -6.35
N ASN A 255 18.50 28.97 -5.85
CA ASN A 255 19.07 30.11 -6.58
C ASN A 255 18.01 31.04 -7.20
N VAL A 256 16.91 31.26 -6.44
CA VAL A 256 15.77 32.10 -6.86
C VAL A 256 16.24 33.56 -6.97
N ASN A 257 16.06 34.17 -8.17
CA ASN A 257 16.56 35.51 -8.51
C ASN A 257 18.07 35.73 -8.20
N GLY A 258 18.86 34.64 -8.21
CA GLY A 258 20.30 34.68 -7.91
C GLY A 258 20.65 34.64 -6.43
N LEU A 259 19.68 34.45 -5.54
CA LEU A 259 19.89 34.19 -4.10
C LEU A 259 19.96 32.67 -3.86
N PRO A 260 20.94 32.16 -3.11
CA PRO A 260 21.10 30.73 -2.88
C PRO A 260 19.87 30.05 -2.27
N GLN A 261 19.09 30.78 -1.51
CA GLN A 261 17.88 30.36 -0.81
C GLN A 261 16.91 31.56 -0.81
N ASP A 262 15.63 31.31 -0.93
CA ASP A 262 14.60 32.32 -0.74
C ASP A 262 14.16 32.42 0.74
N ASP A 263 13.03 33.04 1.01
CA ASP A 263 12.62 33.35 2.38
C ASP A 263 11.93 32.15 3.07
N ASN A 264 11.55 31.08 2.30
CA ASN A 264 10.86 29.90 2.84
C ASN A 264 11.40 28.58 2.27
N ALA A 265 12.52 28.11 2.74
CA ALA A 265 13.16 26.89 2.29
C ALA A 265 12.35 25.59 2.56
N SER A 266 11.23 25.63 3.27
CA SER A 266 10.45 24.44 3.60
C SER A 266 9.60 23.94 2.42
N ASN A 267 9.28 24.80 1.44
CA ASN A 267 8.52 24.49 0.24
C ASN A 267 9.38 24.43 -1.04
N ASP A 268 10.71 24.51 -0.89
CA ASP A 268 11.70 24.35 -1.99
C ASP A 268 11.87 22.91 -2.43
N VAL A 269 11.43 21.92 -1.65
CA VAL A 269 11.74 20.50 -1.85
C VAL A 269 10.45 19.70 -1.95
N PHE A 270 10.36 18.92 -3.04
CA PHE A 270 9.34 17.91 -3.23
C PHE A 270 9.99 16.52 -3.17
N SER A 271 9.40 15.60 -2.43
CA SER A 271 9.90 14.22 -2.31
C SER A 271 8.75 13.24 -2.50
N MET A 272 9.00 12.20 -3.31
CA MET A 272 8.05 11.12 -3.50
C MET A 272 8.76 9.78 -3.64
N THR A 273 8.03 8.69 -3.42
CA THR A 273 8.49 7.34 -3.73
C THR A 273 7.70 6.83 -4.93
N ILE A 274 8.43 6.40 -5.96
CA ILE A 274 7.86 5.79 -7.17
C ILE A 274 7.94 4.28 -6.99
N GLN A 275 6.82 3.59 -7.14
CA GLN A 275 6.76 2.13 -7.18
C GLN A 275 6.75 1.66 -8.63
N ALA A 276 7.86 1.04 -9.03
CA ALA A 276 8.04 0.50 -10.36
C ALA A 276 7.68 -0.99 -10.38
N LEU A 277 6.78 -1.39 -11.25
CA LEU A 277 6.28 -2.75 -11.42
C LEU A 277 6.56 -3.25 -12.84
N GLU A 278 6.81 -4.54 -12.99
CA GLU A 278 6.86 -5.18 -14.31
C GLU A 278 5.54 -5.89 -14.58
N TYR A 279 4.76 -5.40 -15.53
CA TYR A 279 3.60 -6.11 -16.07
C TYR A 279 4.06 -6.89 -17.30
N GLY A 280 4.06 -8.20 -17.20
CA GLY A 280 4.55 -9.06 -18.26
C GLY A 280 3.58 -10.14 -18.67
N THR A 281 3.87 -10.78 -19.81
CA THR A 281 3.14 -11.95 -20.33
C THR A 281 4.11 -13.04 -20.72
N ILE A 282 3.74 -14.30 -20.52
CA ILE A 282 4.42 -15.44 -21.11
C ILE A 282 3.43 -16.30 -21.89
N ILE A 283 3.93 -17.05 -22.88
CA ILE A 283 3.11 -18.07 -23.54
C ILE A 283 3.26 -19.39 -22.80
N ASP A 284 2.18 -19.87 -22.21
CA ASP A 284 2.11 -21.15 -21.52
C ASP A 284 0.99 -22.01 -22.10
N GLY A 285 1.30 -23.25 -22.48
CA GLY A 285 0.32 -24.15 -23.14
C GLY A 285 -0.32 -23.57 -24.43
N GLY A 286 0.28 -22.54 -25.05
CA GLY A 286 -0.25 -21.83 -26.20
C GLY A 286 -1.22 -20.69 -25.85
N ILE A 287 -1.33 -20.33 -24.61
CA ILE A 287 -2.17 -19.23 -24.06
C ILE A 287 -1.25 -18.13 -23.56
N GLU A 288 -1.61 -16.87 -23.79
CA GLU A 288 -0.97 -15.74 -23.11
C GLU A 288 -1.40 -15.73 -21.65
N ARG A 289 -0.41 -15.67 -20.75
CA ARG A 289 -0.60 -15.64 -19.29
C ARG A 289 0.11 -14.43 -18.73
N ASP A 290 -0.66 -13.58 -18.08
CA ASP A 290 -0.18 -12.33 -17.51
C ASP A 290 0.37 -12.53 -16.10
N TYR A 291 1.27 -11.64 -15.69
CA TYR A 291 1.80 -11.56 -14.34
C TYR A 291 2.19 -10.12 -13.99
N ILE A 292 2.24 -9.83 -12.68
CA ILE A 292 2.92 -8.65 -12.15
C ILE A 292 4.15 -9.15 -11.39
N TYR A 293 5.30 -8.52 -11.63
CA TYR A 293 6.55 -8.86 -10.96
C TYR A 293 7.14 -7.63 -10.27
N TYR A 294 7.57 -7.83 -9.04
CA TYR A 294 8.21 -6.83 -8.21
C TYR A 294 9.54 -7.35 -7.67
N HIS A 295 10.62 -6.61 -7.91
CA HIS A 295 11.95 -6.94 -7.43
C HIS A 295 12.57 -5.70 -6.79
N PRO A 296 12.67 -5.64 -5.45
CA PRO A 296 13.24 -4.49 -4.76
C PRO A 296 14.66 -4.20 -5.24
N SER A 297 14.99 -2.94 -5.47
CA SER A 297 16.36 -2.54 -5.84
C SER A 297 17.39 -2.84 -4.73
N SER A 298 16.92 -3.02 -3.50
CA SER A 298 17.71 -3.42 -2.32
C SER A 298 17.91 -4.93 -2.19
N ALA A 299 17.20 -5.75 -2.96
CA ALA A 299 17.28 -7.20 -2.85
C ALA A 299 18.70 -7.72 -3.24
N PRO A 300 19.26 -8.65 -2.45
CA PRO A 300 20.57 -9.21 -2.76
C PRO A 300 20.53 -10.09 -4.02
N GLU A 301 21.68 -10.30 -4.65
CA GLU A 301 21.82 -11.37 -5.67
C GLU A 301 21.40 -12.72 -5.07
N ASN A 302 20.74 -13.56 -5.85
CA ASN A 302 20.18 -14.85 -5.42
C ASN A 302 19.13 -14.70 -4.30
N CYS A 303 18.35 -13.64 -4.32
CA CYS A 303 17.23 -13.49 -3.39
C CYS A 303 16.12 -14.53 -3.64
N PRO A 304 15.30 -14.84 -2.63
CA PRO A 304 14.13 -15.70 -2.76
C PRO A 304 13.09 -15.15 -3.75
N LEU A 305 12.24 -16.06 -4.27
CA LEU A 305 11.05 -15.71 -5.06
C LEU A 305 9.79 -16.20 -4.35
N VAL A 306 8.83 -15.31 -4.14
CA VAL A 306 7.50 -15.62 -3.59
C VAL A 306 6.44 -15.42 -4.66
N PHE A 307 5.66 -16.46 -4.97
CA PHE A 307 4.44 -16.33 -5.75
C PHE A 307 3.28 -16.03 -4.80
N VAL A 308 2.44 -15.05 -5.16
CA VAL A 308 1.25 -14.65 -4.38
C VAL A 308 0.02 -14.75 -5.28
N CYS A 309 -0.83 -15.74 -5.03
CA CYS A 309 -1.92 -16.13 -5.91
C CYS A 309 -3.27 -15.59 -5.41
N HIS A 310 -4.05 -14.99 -6.33
CA HIS A 310 -5.37 -14.44 -6.01
C HIS A 310 -6.44 -15.53 -5.81
N GLY A 311 -7.55 -15.18 -5.17
CA GLY A 311 -8.74 -16.04 -5.03
C GLY A 311 -9.57 -16.12 -6.33
N TYR A 312 -10.60 -16.97 -6.31
CA TYR A 312 -11.59 -17.07 -7.38
C TYR A 312 -12.25 -15.71 -7.64
N THR A 313 -12.38 -15.30 -8.89
CA THR A 313 -12.81 -13.98 -9.38
C THR A 313 -11.82 -12.83 -9.12
N GLY A 314 -10.72 -13.08 -8.42
CA GLY A 314 -9.70 -12.08 -8.10
C GLY A 314 -8.76 -11.75 -9.27
N THR A 315 -7.83 -10.84 -9.04
CA THR A 315 -6.80 -10.44 -10.00
C THR A 315 -5.42 -10.38 -9.36
N ALA A 316 -4.37 -10.43 -10.19
CA ALA A 316 -2.99 -10.22 -9.74
C ALA A 316 -2.81 -8.87 -9.03
N GLN A 317 -3.40 -7.80 -9.58
CA GLN A 317 -3.40 -6.47 -8.97
C GLN A 317 -4.14 -6.45 -7.64
N GLY A 318 -5.32 -7.09 -7.58
CA GLY A 318 -6.12 -7.16 -6.34
C GLY A 318 -5.37 -7.82 -5.20
N ILE A 319 -4.76 -9.01 -5.43
CA ILE A 319 -4.02 -9.70 -4.37
C ILE A 319 -2.71 -8.98 -4.01
N MET A 320 -2.06 -8.30 -4.96
CA MET A 320 -0.90 -7.46 -4.69
C MET A 320 -1.24 -6.38 -3.66
N ASN A 321 -2.32 -5.64 -3.89
CA ASN A 321 -2.78 -4.58 -3.00
C ASN A 321 -3.27 -5.14 -1.65
N TYR A 322 -4.04 -6.24 -1.70
CA TYR A 322 -4.66 -6.85 -0.53
C TYR A 322 -3.64 -7.50 0.43
N SER A 323 -2.62 -8.15 -0.12
CA SER A 323 -1.62 -8.85 0.68
C SER A 323 -0.44 -7.98 1.14
N GLY A 324 -0.13 -6.88 0.42
CA GLY A 324 0.97 -5.98 0.77
C GLY A 324 2.38 -6.60 0.67
N PHE A 325 2.58 -7.68 -0.09
CA PHE A 325 3.88 -8.37 -0.16
C PHE A 325 5.02 -7.52 -0.73
N ASN A 326 4.74 -6.47 -1.53
CA ASN A 326 5.78 -5.56 -2.01
C ASN A 326 6.51 -4.85 -0.85
N GLN A 327 5.77 -4.43 0.19
CA GLN A 327 6.37 -3.78 1.38
C GLN A 327 7.28 -4.75 2.14
N LEU A 328 6.87 -6.02 2.28
CA LEU A 328 7.72 -7.05 2.89
C LEU A 328 8.94 -7.38 2.03
N ALA A 329 8.77 -7.37 0.71
CA ALA A 329 9.89 -7.56 -0.22
C ALA A 329 10.95 -6.45 -0.06
N ASP A 330 10.54 -5.20 0.10
CA ASP A 330 11.44 -4.08 0.39
C ASP A 330 12.14 -4.23 1.75
N GLU A 331 11.40 -4.70 2.77
CA GLU A 331 11.93 -4.89 4.13
C GLU A 331 12.95 -6.03 4.22
N TYR A 332 12.66 -7.16 3.54
CA TYR A 332 13.42 -8.40 3.70
C TYR A 332 14.30 -8.80 2.51
N GLY A 333 14.13 -8.15 1.36
CA GLY A 333 14.98 -8.36 0.19
C GLY A 333 14.68 -9.64 -0.59
N PHE A 334 13.42 -9.87 -1.01
CA PHE A 334 13.02 -10.97 -1.88
C PHE A 334 12.21 -10.46 -3.08
N ALA A 335 12.09 -11.25 -4.14
CA ALA A 335 11.27 -10.94 -5.29
C ALA A 335 9.85 -11.51 -5.14
N VAL A 336 8.85 -10.83 -5.70
CA VAL A 336 7.44 -11.25 -5.69
C VAL A 336 6.90 -11.36 -7.11
N CYS A 337 6.15 -12.42 -7.37
CA CYS A 337 5.36 -12.57 -8.58
C CYS A 337 3.90 -12.77 -8.23
N TYR A 338 3.03 -12.01 -8.87
CA TYR A 338 1.57 -12.14 -8.80
C TYR A 338 1.07 -12.68 -10.15
N PRO A 339 0.91 -14.00 -10.31
CA PRO A 339 0.40 -14.57 -11.54
C PRO A 339 -1.09 -14.26 -11.71
N GLN A 340 -1.53 -13.99 -12.94
CA GLN A 340 -2.93 -13.82 -13.28
C GLN A 340 -3.53 -15.14 -13.72
N GLY A 341 -4.59 -15.58 -13.03
CA GLY A 341 -5.41 -16.72 -13.44
C GLY A 341 -6.16 -16.45 -14.74
N THR A 342 -6.45 -17.50 -15.48
CA THR A 342 -7.29 -17.42 -16.70
C THR A 342 -8.76 -17.21 -16.33
N GLN A 343 -9.62 -17.04 -17.34
CA GLN A 343 -11.07 -17.03 -17.13
C GLN A 343 -11.66 -18.41 -17.41
N ASP A 344 -12.56 -18.87 -16.52
CA ASP A 344 -13.35 -20.05 -16.75
C ASP A 344 -14.48 -19.80 -17.77
N SER A 345 -15.25 -20.83 -18.08
CA SER A 345 -16.38 -20.74 -19.00
C SER A 345 -17.50 -19.80 -18.54
N GLY A 346 -17.51 -19.41 -17.27
CA GLY A 346 -18.41 -18.40 -16.69
C GLY A 346 -17.87 -16.97 -16.76
N GLY A 347 -16.63 -16.78 -17.21
CA GLY A 347 -15.95 -15.49 -17.29
C GLY A 347 -15.27 -15.08 -15.98
N ASN A 348 -15.17 -15.96 -15.00
CA ASN A 348 -14.52 -15.70 -13.73
C ASN A 348 -13.04 -16.05 -13.80
N THR A 349 -12.19 -15.20 -13.26
CA THR A 349 -10.74 -15.47 -13.13
C THR A 349 -10.48 -16.55 -12.09
N PHE A 350 -9.60 -17.49 -12.41
CA PHE A 350 -9.34 -18.65 -11.54
C PHE A 350 -7.98 -19.30 -11.82
N PHE A 351 -7.52 -20.09 -10.87
CA PHE A 351 -6.53 -21.15 -11.07
C PHE A 351 -7.25 -22.50 -11.07
N ASN A 352 -6.87 -23.38 -11.99
CA ASN A 352 -7.48 -24.70 -12.14
C ASN A 352 -6.96 -25.67 -11.07
N VAL A 353 -7.69 -25.76 -9.99
CA VAL A 353 -7.38 -26.60 -8.84
C VAL A 353 -8.31 -27.83 -8.73
N GLY A 354 -9.05 -28.14 -9.78
CA GLY A 354 -9.88 -29.33 -9.87
C GLY A 354 -11.27 -29.19 -9.26
N TYR A 355 -11.88 -28.01 -9.29
CA TYR A 355 -13.28 -27.82 -8.89
C TYR A 355 -14.25 -28.61 -9.78
N ASP A 356 -15.27 -29.23 -9.20
CA ASP A 356 -16.22 -30.08 -9.92
C ASP A 356 -16.97 -29.35 -11.03
N PHE A 357 -17.31 -28.08 -10.86
CA PHE A 357 -17.99 -27.29 -11.88
C PHE A 357 -17.08 -26.83 -13.02
N GLN A 358 -15.76 -26.99 -12.89
CA GLN A 358 -14.75 -26.63 -13.88
C GLN A 358 -14.12 -27.85 -14.57
N ASN A 359 -14.78 -29.00 -14.56
CA ASN A 359 -14.28 -30.26 -15.14
C ASN A 359 -13.89 -30.21 -16.63
N ASN A 360 -14.31 -29.18 -17.35
CA ASN A 360 -13.96 -28.98 -18.77
C ASN A 360 -12.79 -28.02 -18.98
N GLU A 361 -12.31 -27.39 -17.91
CA GLU A 361 -11.15 -26.51 -17.98
C GLU A 361 -9.87 -27.34 -18.07
N THR A 362 -8.97 -26.93 -18.96
CA THR A 362 -7.78 -27.73 -19.31
C THR A 362 -6.48 -26.98 -19.09
N VAL A 363 -6.54 -25.78 -18.52
CA VAL A 363 -5.34 -25.00 -18.19
C VAL A 363 -4.55 -25.72 -17.11
N ASP A 364 -3.23 -25.66 -17.19
CA ASP A 364 -2.30 -26.26 -16.22
C ASP A 364 -1.58 -25.14 -15.48
N ASP A 365 -2.14 -24.72 -14.35
CA ASP A 365 -1.59 -23.64 -13.54
C ASP A 365 -0.33 -24.05 -12.78
N VAL A 366 -0.13 -25.34 -12.55
CA VAL A 366 1.14 -25.85 -11.99
C VAL A 366 2.28 -25.63 -12.98
N ALA A 367 2.07 -26.03 -14.24
CA ALA A 367 3.05 -25.80 -15.32
C ALA A 367 3.29 -24.31 -15.54
N PHE A 368 2.25 -23.49 -15.48
CA PHE A 368 2.36 -22.03 -15.62
C PHE A 368 3.30 -21.42 -14.56
N LEU A 369 3.11 -21.72 -13.27
CA LEU A 369 3.97 -21.21 -12.22
C LEU A 369 5.41 -21.75 -12.32
N GLN A 370 5.59 -23.00 -12.72
CA GLN A 370 6.92 -23.56 -12.98
C GLN A 370 7.63 -22.87 -14.15
N ASN A 371 6.89 -22.52 -15.21
CA ASN A 371 7.42 -21.79 -16.36
C ASN A 371 7.76 -20.33 -15.99
N LEU A 372 6.91 -19.66 -15.20
CA LEU A 372 7.24 -18.35 -14.64
C LEU A 372 8.50 -18.40 -13.77
N ASN A 373 8.60 -19.38 -12.86
CA ASN A 373 9.80 -19.57 -12.07
C ASN A 373 11.04 -19.74 -12.95
N THR A 374 10.97 -20.57 -14.00
CA THR A 374 12.07 -20.80 -14.92
C THR A 374 12.45 -19.50 -15.66
N TYR A 375 11.46 -18.72 -16.07
CA TYR A 375 11.68 -17.43 -16.71
C TYR A 375 12.42 -16.46 -15.77
N PHE A 376 11.94 -16.30 -14.53
CA PHE A 376 12.56 -15.38 -13.55
C PHE A 376 13.95 -15.84 -13.11
N GLN A 377 14.17 -17.15 -12.90
CA GLN A 377 15.49 -17.69 -12.60
C GLN A 377 16.52 -17.38 -13.69
N ASN A 378 16.12 -17.47 -14.96
CA ASN A 378 16.99 -17.17 -16.10
C ASN A 378 17.21 -15.67 -16.32
N THR A 379 16.26 -14.82 -15.92
CA THR A 379 16.28 -13.38 -16.16
C THR A 379 16.96 -12.62 -15.03
N TYR A 380 16.69 -12.99 -13.77
CA TYR A 380 17.03 -12.19 -12.58
C TYR A 380 17.99 -12.86 -11.61
N SER A 381 18.56 -14.00 -11.93
CA SER A 381 19.53 -14.71 -11.05
C SER A 381 19.02 -14.92 -9.62
N LEU A 382 17.79 -15.40 -9.48
CA LEU A 382 17.16 -15.66 -8.18
C LEU A 382 17.66 -16.98 -7.55
N ALA A 383 17.39 -17.20 -6.26
CA ALA A 383 17.75 -18.43 -5.55
C ALA A 383 16.85 -19.60 -5.99
N ALA A 384 17.42 -20.57 -6.71
CA ALA A 384 16.66 -21.70 -7.25
C ALA A 384 16.08 -22.65 -6.18
N ASP A 385 16.64 -22.64 -4.97
CA ASP A 385 16.23 -23.45 -3.82
C ASP A 385 15.33 -22.68 -2.82
N LYS A 386 14.99 -21.42 -3.12
CA LYS A 386 14.16 -20.54 -2.28
C LYS A 386 12.98 -19.99 -3.07
N VAL A 387 12.16 -20.90 -3.59
CA VAL A 387 10.93 -20.59 -4.30
C VAL A 387 9.75 -20.97 -3.43
N PHE A 388 8.86 -20.02 -3.18
CA PHE A 388 7.75 -20.14 -2.26
C PHE A 388 6.43 -19.72 -2.94
N CYS A 389 5.31 -20.20 -2.41
CA CYS A 389 4.00 -19.77 -2.86
C CYS A 389 3.07 -19.50 -1.68
N THR A 390 2.30 -18.43 -1.77
CA THR A 390 1.16 -18.16 -0.91
C THR A 390 -0.02 -17.72 -1.76
N GLY A 391 -1.21 -17.74 -1.21
CA GLY A 391 -2.39 -17.29 -1.92
C GLY A 391 -3.64 -17.46 -1.07
N MET A 392 -4.69 -16.75 -1.46
CA MET A 392 -5.97 -16.78 -0.78
C MET A 392 -6.97 -17.67 -1.50
N SER A 393 -7.78 -18.45 -0.75
CA SER A 393 -8.91 -19.19 -1.31
C SER A 393 -8.45 -20.09 -2.48
N ASN A 394 -8.95 -19.91 -3.69
CA ASN A 394 -8.49 -20.60 -4.91
C ASN A 394 -6.96 -20.53 -5.10
N GLY A 395 -6.30 -19.40 -4.78
CA GLY A 395 -4.84 -19.30 -4.75
C GLY A 395 -4.20 -20.12 -3.62
N GLY A 396 -4.88 -20.26 -2.48
CA GLY A 396 -4.50 -21.15 -1.39
C GLY A 396 -4.65 -22.64 -1.78
N ASP A 397 -5.70 -22.97 -2.53
CA ASP A 397 -5.91 -24.31 -3.08
C ASP A 397 -4.78 -24.70 -4.04
N LEU A 398 -4.36 -23.73 -4.89
CA LEU A 398 -3.20 -23.90 -5.77
C LEU A 398 -1.92 -24.17 -4.97
N CYS A 399 -1.72 -23.54 -3.81
CA CYS A 399 -0.59 -23.81 -2.94
C CYS A 399 -0.49 -25.30 -2.55
N TYR A 400 -1.61 -25.93 -2.18
CA TYR A 400 -1.66 -27.36 -1.91
C TYR A 400 -1.37 -28.21 -3.15
N MET A 401 -1.90 -27.80 -4.29
CA MET A 401 -1.64 -28.50 -5.55
C MET A 401 -0.16 -28.44 -5.93
N LEU A 402 0.51 -27.28 -5.73
CA LEU A 402 1.94 -27.13 -5.93
C LEU A 402 2.76 -28.00 -4.96
N ALA A 403 2.35 -28.08 -3.69
CA ALA A 403 2.99 -28.95 -2.72
C ALA A 403 2.96 -30.44 -3.14
N CYS A 404 1.85 -30.87 -3.77
CA CYS A 404 1.71 -32.26 -4.24
C CYS A 404 2.40 -32.52 -5.58
N GLN A 405 2.37 -31.57 -6.53
CA GLN A 405 2.71 -31.83 -7.94
C GLN A 405 3.99 -31.11 -8.42
N ALA A 406 4.51 -30.13 -7.67
CA ALA A 406 5.67 -29.34 -8.02
C ALA A 406 6.67 -29.17 -6.84
N SER A 407 6.77 -30.17 -5.99
CA SER A 407 7.62 -30.17 -4.78
C SER A 407 9.12 -30.02 -5.05
N GLU A 408 9.57 -30.27 -6.26
CA GLU A 408 10.96 -29.99 -6.69
C GLU A 408 11.21 -28.51 -6.97
N THR A 409 10.15 -27.72 -7.22
CA THR A 409 10.23 -26.29 -7.51
C THR A 409 9.94 -25.46 -6.26
N PHE A 410 8.85 -25.79 -5.56
CA PHE A 410 8.37 -25.03 -4.41
C PHE A 410 8.86 -25.63 -3.10
N ARG A 411 9.70 -24.89 -2.39
CA ARG A 411 10.30 -25.30 -1.11
C ARG A 411 9.28 -25.29 0.02
N ALA A 412 8.38 -24.33 0.00
CA ALA A 412 7.29 -24.22 0.96
C ALA A 412 6.09 -23.47 0.36
N VAL A 413 4.93 -23.68 0.98
CA VAL A 413 3.69 -22.99 0.63
C VAL A 413 2.99 -22.47 1.89
N ALA A 414 2.27 -21.34 1.74
CA ALA A 414 1.51 -20.73 2.82
C ALA A 414 0.08 -20.40 2.36
N PRO A 415 -0.82 -21.40 2.23
CA PRO A 415 -2.21 -21.15 1.90
C PRO A 415 -2.92 -20.34 2.99
N VAL A 416 -3.79 -19.40 2.56
CA VAL A 416 -4.68 -18.62 3.43
C VAL A 416 -6.11 -18.87 3.00
N ALA A 417 -6.95 -19.35 3.92
CA ALA A 417 -8.34 -19.75 3.67
C ALA A 417 -8.45 -20.73 2.48
N GLY A 418 -7.45 -21.60 2.30
CA GLY A 418 -7.37 -22.58 1.23
C GLY A 418 -7.91 -23.95 1.62
N MET A 419 -8.14 -24.81 0.62
CA MET A 419 -8.51 -26.21 0.79
C MET A 419 -7.78 -27.09 -0.21
N ILE A 420 -7.58 -28.36 0.11
CA ILE A 420 -7.12 -29.36 -0.86
C ILE A 420 -8.30 -30.20 -1.35
N MET A 421 -8.51 -30.28 -2.65
CA MET A 421 -9.55 -31.15 -3.21
C MET A 421 -9.23 -32.61 -2.91
N GLN A 422 -10.27 -33.41 -2.58
CA GLN A 422 -10.08 -34.80 -2.17
C GLN A 422 -9.33 -35.64 -3.22
N ASN A 423 -9.62 -35.45 -4.51
CA ASN A 423 -8.94 -36.14 -5.60
C ASN A 423 -7.45 -35.74 -5.70
N ILE A 424 -7.11 -34.47 -5.46
CA ILE A 424 -5.71 -34.02 -5.41
C ILE A 424 -4.98 -34.63 -4.21
N MET A 425 -5.64 -34.68 -3.05
CA MET A 425 -5.10 -35.30 -1.84
C MET A 425 -4.87 -36.81 -2.01
N ASP A 426 -5.80 -37.51 -2.65
CA ASP A 426 -5.70 -38.96 -2.87
C ASP A 426 -4.53 -39.33 -3.80
N ASP A 427 -4.20 -38.47 -4.76
CA ASP A 427 -3.09 -38.64 -5.72
C ASP A 427 -1.79 -37.94 -5.30
N CYS A 428 -1.77 -37.29 -4.12
CA CYS A 428 -0.65 -36.49 -3.66
C CYS A 428 0.56 -37.34 -3.30
N THR A 429 1.60 -37.29 -4.12
CA THR A 429 2.85 -38.05 -3.94
C THR A 429 4.06 -37.15 -4.26
N PRO A 430 4.34 -36.15 -3.42
CA PRO A 430 5.42 -35.19 -3.66
C PRO A 430 6.78 -35.90 -3.71
N SER A 431 7.63 -35.48 -4.66
CA SER A 431 9.00 -36.02 -4.81
C SER A 431 9.95 -35.54 -3.72
N ASN A 432 9.68 -34.36 -3.14
CA ASN A 432 10.38 -33.78 -2.00
C ASN A 432 9.37 -33.45 -0.89
N GLU A 433 9.83 -33.41 0.35
CA GLU A 433 9.03 -32.83 1.43
C GLU A 433 8.88 -31.31 1.23
N VAL A 434 7.66 -30.80 1.44
CA VAL A 434 7.31 -29.38 1.31
C VAL A 434 6.79 -28.87 2.64
N SER A 435 7.34 -27.77 3.12
CA SER A 435 6.82 -27.12 4.33
C SER A 435 5.53 -26.37 4.06
N ILE A 436 4.58 -26.40 5.01
CA ILE A 436 3.23 -25.83 4.83
C ILE A 436 2.86 -25.00 6.06
N LEU A 437 2.39 -23.75 5.84
CA LEU A 437 1.70 -22.94 6.84
C LEU A 437 0.28 -22.68 6.35
N GLU A 438 -0.73 -23.27 6.99
CA GLU A 438 -2.13 -22.92 6.73
C GLU A 438 -2.62 -21.88 7.75
N ILE A 439 -3.26 -20.81 7.26
CA ILE A 439 -3.95 -19.78 8.07
C ILE A 439 -5.44 -19.82 7.72
N HIS A 440 -6.30 -20.20 8.68
CA HIS A 440 -7.71 -20.45 8.36
C HIS A 440 -8.68 -20.06 9.47
N GLY A 441 -9.79 -19.39 9.08
CA GLY A 441 -10.86 -18.98 9.97
C GLY A 441 -11.82 -20.14 10.32
N THR A 442 -12.20 -20.27 11.60
CA THR A 442 -13.16 -21.32 12.02
C THR A 442 -14.61 -21.02 11.60
N ASN A 443 -14.92 -19.77 11.30
CA ASN A 443 -16.22 -19.31 10.82
C ASN A 443 -16.22 -19.03 9.31
N ASP A 444 -15.17 -19.48 8.59
CA ASP A 444 -15.12 -19.39 7.15
C ASP A 444 -16.37 -20.06 6.55
N ASN A 445 -17.16 -19.27 5.80
CA ASN A 445 -18.42 -19.68 5.19
C ASN A 445 -18.32 -19.91 3.67
N VAL A 446 -17.10 -19.83 3.14
CA VAL A 446 -16.77 -20.12 1.73
C VAL A 446 -15.97 -21.42 1.67
N THR A 447 -14.80 -21.45 2.30
CA THR A 447 -13.98 -22.64 2.47
C THR A 447 -14.10 -23.13 3.92
N TYR A 448 -14.96 -24.10 4.16
CA TYR A 448 -15.28 -24.52 5.52
C TYR A 448 -14.08 -25.13 6.24
N PHE A 449 -13.75 -24.63 7.42
CA PHE A 449 -12.76 -25.23 8.32
C PHE A 449 -13.03 -26.71 8.58
N GLY A 450 -14.32 -27.08 8.69
CA GLY A 450 -14.79 -28.45 8.85
C GLY A 450 -14.76 -29.32 7.59
N GLY A 451 -14.46 -28.73 6.43
CA GLY A 451 -14.49 -29.39 5.14
C GLY A 451 -15.91 -29.63 4.58
N ASP A 452 -15.97 -30.06 3.33
CA ASP A 452 -17.21 -30.50 2.67
C ASP A 452 -16.98 -31.86 1.96
N PRO A 453 -16.86 -32.98 2.73
CA PRO A 453 -16.57 -34.29 2.14
C PRO A 453 -17.70 -34.87 1.30
N THR A 454 -18.87 -34.23 1.30
CA THR A 454 -20.06 -34.64 0.55
C THR A 454 -20.40 -33.72 -0.61
N ASN A 455 -19.58 -32.69 -0.85
CA ASN A 455 -19.75 -31.72 -1.92
C ASN A 455 -21.14 -31.08 -1.93
N GLN A 456 -21.57 -30.52 -0.80
CA GLN A 456 -22.88 -29.86 -0.66
C GLN A 456 -22.94 -28.52 -1.39
N ASP A 457 -21.81 -27.80 -1.45
CA ASP A 457 -21.73 -26.48 -2.07
C ASP A 457 -21.31 -26.50 -3.54
N GLY A 458 -20.92 -27.68 -4.07
CA GLY A 458 -20.64 -27.87 -5.48
C GLY A 458 -19.23 -27.51 -5.94
N TRP A 459 -18.33 -27.14 -5.02
CA TRP A 459 -16.91 -26.93 -5.35
C TRP A 459 -16.18 -28.23 -5.70
N GLY A 460 -16.61 -29.32 -5.12
CA GLY A 460 -15.98 -30.64 -5.07
C GLY A 460 -15.80 -31.08 -3.64
N ALA A 461 -15.58 -32.37 -3.40
CA ALA A 461 -15.33 -32.87 -2.05
C ALA A 461 -13.95 -32.46 -1.56
N TYR A 462 -13.85 -31.99 -0.31
CA TYR A 462 -12.59 -31.69 0.36
C TYR A 462 -12.64 -32.00 1.86
N PRO A 463 -11.51 -32.41 2.47
CA PRO A 463 -11.43 -32.72 3.89
C PRO A 463 -11.46 -31.46 4.76
N SER A 464 -11.61 -31.62 6.07
CA SER A 464 -11.43 -30.53 7.02
C SER A 464 -9.96 -30.05 7.06
N ILE A 465 -9.73 -28.79 7.41
CA ILE A 465 -8.38 -28.25 7.54
C ILE A 465 -7.50 -29.07 8.52
N PRO A 466 -7.99 -29.47 9.72
CA PRO A 466 -7.21 -30.36 10.58
C PRO A 466 -6.90 -31.72 9.95
N ALA A 467 -7.79 -32.26 9.11
CA ALA A 467 -7.52 -33.52 8.41
C ALA A 467 -6.46 -33.35 7.33
N THR A 468 -6.46 -32.23 6.60
CA THR A 468 -5.43 -31.85 5.64
C THR A 468 -4.05 -31.73 6.33
N MET A 469 -3.96 -31.04 7.47
CA MET A 469 -2.71 -30.93 8.21
C MET A 469 -2.22 -32.29 8.71
N ASN A 470 -3.11 -33.12 9.23
CA ASN A 470 -2.77 -34.48 9.67
C ASN A 470 -2.28 -35.39 8.53
N PHE A 471 -2.80 -35.19 7.31
CA PHE A 471 -2.34 -35.90 6.13
C PHE A 471 -0.87 -35.59 5.84
N PHE A 472 -0.48 -34.31 5.76
CA PHE A 472 0.91 -33.93 5.53
C PHE A 472 1.82 -34.26 6.71
N ASN A 473 1.37 -34.08 7.96
CA ASN A 473 2.11 -34.52 9.15
C ASN A 473 2.42 -36.00 9.12
N SER A 474 1.45 -36.85 8.71
CA SER A 474 1.64 -38.29 8.60
C SER A 474 2.55 -38.67 7.43
N MET A 475 2.46 -37.95 6.32
CA MET A 475 3.29 -38.19 5.13
C MET A 475 4.76 -37.91 5.40
N PHE A 476 5.08 -36.86 6.19
CA PHE A 476 6.44 -36.41 6.48
C PHE A 476 6.94 -36.82 7.87
N ASP A 477 6.24 -37.74 8.56
CA ASP A 477 6.58 -38.22 9.91
C ASP A 477 6.79 -37.10 10.95
N LEU A 478 5.99 -36.02 10.87
CA LEU A 478 6.08 -34.84 11.74
C LEU A 478 5.24 -35.02 13.01
N THR A 479 5.73 -34.45 14.12
CA THR A 479 5.05 -34.47 15.41
C THR A 479 4.86 -33.06 15.95
N LEU A 480 3.81 -32.87 16.78
CA LEU A 480 3.50 -31.56 17.39
C LEU A 480 4.69 -31.10 18.27
N GLN A 481 5.24 -29.96 17.97
CA GLN A 481 6.34 -29.31 18.67
C GLN A 481 5.84 -28.23 19.64
N SER A 482 4.85 -27.41 19.20
CA SER A 482 4.20 -26.41 20.04
C SER A 482 2.74 -26.24 19.69
N SER A 483 1.94 -25.82 20.68
CA SER A 483 0.55 -25.40 20.52
C SER A 483 0.31 -24.27 21.51
N GLU A 484 0.09 -23.04 21.01
CA GLU A 484 -0.04 -21.85 21.83
C GLU A 484 -1.00 -20.83 21.22
N ASN A 485 -1.73 -20.10 22.07
CA ASN A 485 -2.51 -18.96 21.60
C ASN A 485 -1.54 -17.78 21.39
N LEU A 486 -1.61 -17.17 20.22
CA LEU A 486 -0.91 -15.94 19.95
C LEU A 486 -1.56 -14.76 20.71
N PRO A 487 -0.84 -13.66 20.94
CA PRO A 487 -1.40 -12.49 21.59
C PRO A 487 -2.63 -11.97 20.84
N ASN A 488 -3.72 -11.72 21.56
CA ASN A 488 -4.88 -11.00 21.02
C ASN A 488 -4.57 -9.49 21.13
N THR A 489 -4.09 -8.92 20.01
CA THR A 489 -3.63 -7.53 19.93
C THR A 489 -4.77 -6.57 19.61
N ASP A 490 -5.80 -7.04 18.90
CA ASP A 490 -7.08 -6.32 18.71
C ASP A 490 -8.26 -7.11 19.29
N PRO A 491 -8.60 -6.89 20.56
CA PRO A 491 -9.71 -7.62 21.20
C PRO A 491 -11.09 -7.25 20.65
N ASN A 492 -11.21 -6.30 19.70
CA ASN A 492 -12.48 -5.87 19.14
C ASN A 492 -12.80 -6.56 17.80
N ASP A 493 -11.85 -7.22 17.15
CA ASP A 493 -12.07 -7.93 15.89
C ASP A 493 -12.90 -9.23 16.06
N GLY A 494 -13.15 -9.67 17.30
CA GLY A 494 -13.97 -10.83 17.61
C GLY A 494 -13.32 -12.18 17.37
N SER A 495 -12.02 -12.22 17.15
CA SER A 495 -11.26 -13.42 16.83
C SER A 495 -10.01 -13.59 17.70
N THR A 496 -9.38 -14.77 17.65
CA THR A 496 -8.10 -15.08 18.30
C THR A 496 -7.37 -16.14 17.48
N VAL A 497 -6.04 -16.24 17.61
CA VAL A 497 -5.24 -17.17 16.83
C VAL A 497 -4.60 -18.26 17.70
N LEU A 498 -4.86 -19.54 17.38
CA LEU A 498 -4.14 -20.69 17.90
C LEU A 498 -3.08 -21.13 16.88
N SER A 499 -1.82 -21.11 17.28
CA SER A 499 -0.68 -21.59 16.50
C SER A 499 -0.32 -23.02 16.90
N GLU A 500 -0.33 -23.95 15.97
CA GLU A 500 0.13 -25.33 16.14
C GLU A 500 1.25 -25.61 15.13
N LYS A 501 2.42 -26.01 15.63
CA LYS A 501 3.62 -26.24 14.82
C LYS A 501 4.06 -27.67 14.91
N TYR A 502 4.23 -28.33 13.77
CA TYR A 502 4.67 -29.71 13.65
C TYR A 502 6.02 -29.77 12.94
N GLY A 503 6.90 -30.62 13.43
CA GLY A 503 8.25 -30.79 12.90
C GLY A 503 8.83 -32.11 13.34
N ALA A 504 10.04 -32.42 12.89
CA ALA A 504 10.80 -33.58 13.33
C ALA A 504 12.26 -33.22 13.64
N GLU A 505 12.90 -33.95 14.55
CA GLU A 505 14.31 -33.76 14.87
C GLU A 505 15.18 -34.04 13.63
N ASN A 506 16.04 -33.08 13.26
CA ASN A 506 16.89 -33.11 12.08
C ASN A 506 16.15 -33.03 10.72
N SER A 507 14.88 -32.67 10.67
CA SER A 507 14.15 -32.28 9.46
C SER A 507 14.12 -30.78 9.33
N CYS A 508 14.15 -30.29 8.08
CA CYS A 508 13.89 -28.89 7.73
C CYS A 508 12.46 -28.69 7.21
N THR A 509 11.63 -29.73 7.30
CA THR A 509 10.23 -29.69 6.89
C THR A 509 9.36 -29.45 8.10
N GLU A 510 8.51 -28.45 8.00
CA GLU A 510 7.59 -28.04 9.04
C GLU A 510 6.17 -27.89 8.47
N VAL A 511 5.18 -28.26 9.27
CA VAL A 511 3.76 -28.02 8.95
C VAL A 511 3.15 -27.26 10.10
N TRP A 512 2.66 -26.06 9.81
CA TRP A 512 2.04 -25.18 10.80
C TRP A 512 0.58 -24.95 10.47
N LEU A 513 -0.23 -24.84 11.50
CA LEU A 513 -1.63 -24.43 11.40
C LEU A 513 -1.90 -23.23 12.31
N TYR A 514 -2.31 -22.13 11.72
CA TYR A 514 -2.84 -20.99 12.45
C TYR A 514 -4.37 -21.02 12.34
N THR A 515 -5.00 -21.46 13.41
CA THR A 515 -6.46 -21.50 13.51
C THR A 515 -6.96 -20.14 14.01
N VAL A 516 -7.57 -19.35 13.13
CA VAL A 516 -8.20 -18.09 13.50
C VAL A 516 -9.60 -18.38 14.04
N GLN A 517 -9.70 -18.47 15.36
CA GLN A 517 -10.96 -18.79 16.06
C GLN A 517 -11.92 -17.59 15.98
N GLY A 518 -13.05 -17.79 15.35
CA GLY A 518 -14.02 -16.72 15.06
C GLY A 518 -13.80 -16.02 13.72
N GLY A 519 -12.62 -16.18 13.09
CA GLY A 519 -12.31 -15.59 11.79
C GLY A 519 -13.12 -16.16 10.64
N GLY A 520 -13.34 -15.35 9.61
CA GLY A 520 -14.09 -15.64 8.40
C GLY A 520 -13.21 -16.10 7.23
N HIS A 521 -13.68 -15.81 5.99
CA HIS A 521 -12.93 -16.04 4.75
C HIS A 521 -12.07 -14.82 4.43
N ASP A 522 -11.00 -14.61 5.20
CA ASP A 522 -10.28 -13.36 5.27
C ASP A 522 -8.77 -13.56 5.05
N TRP A 523 -8.07 -12.45 4.80
CA TRP A 523 -6.62 -12.36 4.86
C TRP A 523 -6.25 -11.61 6.14
N PRO A 524 -5.87 -12.29 7.24
CA PRO A 524 -5.54 -11.66 8.51
C PRO A 524 -4.49 -10.56 8.38
N GLY A 525 -4.74 -9.43 9.04
CA GLY A 525 -3.91 -8.23 8.97
C GLY A 525 -4.32 -7.23 7.87
N ALA A 526 -5.00 -7.69 6.82
CA ALA A 526 -5.62 -6.81 5.82
C ALA A 526 -7.13 -6.66 6.08
N PHE A 527 -7.79 -7.74 6.52
CA PHE A 527 -9.21 -7.75 6.88
C PHE A 527 -9.49 -8.90 7.85
N GLY A 528 -10.56 -8.77 8.65
CA GLY A 528 -11.01 -9.77 9.61
C GLY A 528 -10.16 -9.80 10.87
N ASN A 529 -9.35 -10.82 11.07
CA ASN A 529 -8.44 -10.90 12.22
C ASN A 529 -7.28 -9.91 12.09
N MET A 530 -7.05 -9.12 13.14
CA MET A 530 -5.99 -8.11 13.24
C MET A 530 -4.92 -8.45 14.28
N ASP A 531 -4.92 -9.68 14.80
CA ASP A 531 -3.91 -10.16 15.75
C ASP A 531 -2.59 -10.54 15.09
N ILE A 532 -2.66 -10.93 13.81
CA ILE A 532 -1.52 -11.32 12.97
C ILE A 532 -1.59 -10.65 11.59
N GLU A 533 -0.46 -10.53 10.95
CA GLU A 533 -0.34 -10.17 9.53
C GLU A 533 -0.01 -11.43 8.73
N ALA A 534 -0.98 -12.01 8.02
CA ALA A 534 -0.80 -13.27 7.30
C ALA A 534 0.39 -13.25 6.33
N SER A 535 0.62 -12.13 5.66
CA SER A 535 1.76 -11.95 4.75
C SER A 535 3.10 -12.02 5.48
N ARG A 536 3.21 -11.36 6.62
CA ARG A 536 4.42 -11.38 7.46
C ARG A 536 4.66 -12.76 8.07
N GLU A 537 3.61 -13.42 8.55
CA GLU A 537 3.69 -14.78 9.08
C GLU A 537 4.15 -15.77 8.00
N ALA A 538 3.61 -15.65 6.77
CA ALA A 538 4.03 -16.47 5.64
C ALA A 538 5.52 -16.22 5.30
N TRP A 539 5.97 -14.96 5.24
CA TRP A 539 7.37 -14.66 4.99
C TRP A 539 8.29 -15.18 6.09
N LEU A 540 7.99 -14.94 7.36
CA LEU A 540 8.79 -15.43 8.50
C LEU A 540 8.84 -16.95 8.53
N PHE A 541 7.77 -17.64 8.14
CA PHE A 541 7.76 -19.07 7.96
C PHE A 541 8.72 -19.50 6.85
N PHE A 542 8.72 -18.84 5.70
CA PHE A 542 9.63 -19.16 4.58
C PHE A 542 11.10 -18.90 4.93
N GLU A 543 11.38 -17.77 5.57
CA GLU A 543 12.74 -17.32 5.88
C GLU A 543 13.46 -18.26 6.87
N GLN A 544 12.73 -18.79 7.86
CA GLN A 544 13.33 -19.63 8.90
C GLN A 544 13.68 -21.05 8.43
N LEU A 545 13.13 -21.50 7.29
CA LEU A 545 13.36 -22.87 6.82
C LEU A 545 14.83 -23.08 6.53
N CYS A 546 15.39 -24.18 7.08
CA CYS A 546 16.79 -24.47 6.84
C CYS A 546 17.08 -24.63 5.34
N ALA A 547 18.30 -24.26 4.93
CA ALA A 547 18.78 -24.57 3.59
C ALA A 547 18.75 -26.10 3.37
N PRO A 548 18.33 -26.58 2.16
CA PRO A 548 18.36 -28.00 1.88
C PRO A 548 19.79 -28.54 2.06
N ILE A 549 19.94 -29.69 2.73
CA ILE A 549 21.23 -30.34 2.93
C ILE A 549 21.63 -30.93 1.57
N THR A 550 22.23 -30.15 0.70
CA THR A 550 22.70 -30.62 -0.62
C THR A 550 24.06 -31.31 -0.59
N ASP A 551 24.81 -31.25 0.54
CA ASP A 551 26.10 -31.95 0.67
C ASP A 551 26.50 -32.16 2.13
N LEU A 552 26.65 -33.41 2.53
CA LEU A 552 27.14 -33.82 3.87
C LEU A 552 28.64 -33.51 4.12
N THR A 553 29.30 -32.83 3.19
CA THR A 553 30.75 -32.56 3.27
C THR A 553 31.09 -31.18 3.84
N GLU A 554 30.12 -30.23 4.02
CA GLU A 554 30.40 -28.90 4.56
C GLU A 554 30.11 -28.67 6.05
N ILE A 555 29.60 -29.66 6.79
CA ILE A 555 29.27 -29.51 8.24
C ILE A 555 30.53 -29.35 9.15
N SER A 556 31.73 -29.36 8.59
CA SER A 556 32.94 -29.28 9.45
C SER A 556 33.53 -27.88 9.66
N ASN A 557 32.98 -26.83 9.10
CA ASN A 557 33.56 -25.46 9.16
C ASN A 557 32.59 -24.32 9.45
N ALA A 558 31.41 -24.54 10.03
CA ALA A 558 30.68 -23.46 10.66
C ALA A 558 31.45 -23.00 11.90
N SER A 559 32.33 -22.04 11.75
CA SER A 559 32.95 -21.35 12.87
C SER A 559 31.85 -20.82 13.77
N GLN A 560 31.79 -21.23 15.03
CA GLN A 560 30.91 -20.66 16.04
C GLN A 560 31.18 -19.16 16.05
N LYS A 561 30.24 -18.35 15.53
CA LYS A 561 30.29 -16.92 15.64
C LYS A 561 30.22 -16.55 17.12
N GLU A 562 31.26 -15.97 17.68
CA GLU A 562 31.24 -15.48 19.06
C GLU A 562 30.65 -14.05 19.09
N ILE A 563 29.69 -13.82 19.98
CA ILE A 563 29.19 -12.45 20.26
C ILE A 563 30.30 -11.69 20.96
N ILE A 564 30.88 -10.73 20.27
CA ILE A 564 31.99 -9.90 20.80
C ILE A 564 31.49 -8.62 21.48
N ARG A 565 30.33 -8.12 21.09
CA ARG A 565 29.69 -6.94 21.70
C ARG A 565 28.18 -7.06 21.68
N VAL A 566 27.55 -6.39 22.65
CA VAL A 566 26.11 -6.13 22.68
C VAL A 566 25.91 -4.63 22.71
N LEU A 567 25.18 -4.11 21.72
CA LEU A 567 24.94 -2.69 21.55
C LEU A 567 23.44 -2.40 21.71
N ASP A 568 23.08 -1.20 22.15
CA ASP A 568 21.72 -0.69 22.00
C ASP A 568 21.43 -0.26 20.54
N LEU A 569 20.20 0.09 20.22
CA LEU A 569 19.80 0.50 18.86
C LEU A 569 20.44 1.82 18.41
N THR A 570 21.15 2.52 19.30
CA THR A 570 21.94 3.72 18.98
C THR A 570 23.42 3.40 18.73
N GLY A 571 23.82 2.11 18.81
CA GLY A 571 25.19 1.64 18.62
C GLY A 571 26.09 1.76 19.87
N ARG A 572 25.52 2.05 21.05
CA ARG A 572 26.25 2.15 22.31
C ARG A 572 26.33 0.77 22.99
N GLU A 573 27.52 0.39 23.45
CA GLU A 573 27.74 -0.89 24.14
C GLU A 573 26.94 -0.99 25.45
N VAL A 574 26.21 -2.09 25.62
CA VAL A 574 25.39 -2.41 26.79
C VAL A 574 25.74 -3.79 27.34
N LYS A 575 25.25 -4.10 28.54
CA LYS A 575 25.52 -5.41 29.17
C LYS A 575 24.79 -6.53 28.41
N LYS A 576 25.41 -7.71 28.34
CA LYS A 576 24.91 -8.91 27.64
C LYS A 576 23.51 -9.38 28.08
N ASN A 577 23.04 -8.95 29.24
CA ASN A 577 21.72 -9.26 29.80
C ASN A 577 20.79 -8.01 29.87
N THR A 578 21.04 -7.00 29.06
CA THR A 578 20.13 -5.86 28.92
C THR A 578 18.85 -6.33 28.25
N THR A 579 17.71 -6.12 28.90
CA THR A 579 16.38 -6.49 28.38
C THR A 579 15.89 -5.54 27.31
N GLY A 580 15.16 -6.04 26.33
CA GLY A 580 14.66 -5.29 25.19
C GLY A 580 15.47 -5.58 23.92
N PHE A 581 15.24 -4.77 22.86
CA PHE A 581 16.00 -4.93 21.62
C PHE A 581 17.44 -4.48 21.76
N VAL A 582 18.37 -5.35 21.39
CA VAL A 582 19.81 -5.11 21.34
C VAL A 582 20.38 -5.60 20.01
N LEU A 583 21.56 -5.10 19.64
CA LEU A 583 22.33 -5.57 18.49
C LEU A 583 23.49 -6.42 19.00
N TYR A 584 23.52 -7.70 18.59
CA TYR A 584 24.69 -8.56 18.81
C TYR A 584 25.68 -8.34 17.66
N GLN A 585 26.91 -7.95 18.00
CA GLN A 585 28.03 -7.91 17.07
C GLN A 585 28.83 -9.20 17.22
N TYR A 586 29.00 -9.91 16.12
CA TYR A 586 29.73 -11.18 16.07
C TYR A 586 31.21 -10.98 15.69
N SER A 587 32.01 -12.00 15.91
CA SER A 587 33.45 -12.02 15.61
C SER A 587 33.79 -11.84 14.12
N ASP A 588 32.85 -12.08 13.22
CA ASP A 588 32.98 -11.85 11.78
C ASP A 588 32.60 -10.42 11.36
N GLY A 589 32.19 -9.56 12.31
CA GLY A 589 31.75 -8.19 12.07
C GLY A 589 30.26 -8.03 11.77
N SER A 590 29.51 -9.14 11.58
CA SER A 590 28.06 -9.07 11.37
C SER A 590 27.32 -8.56 12.61
N LEU A 591 26.15 -7.94 12.37
CA LEU A 591 25.25 -7.43 13.41
C LEU A 591 23.91 -8.18 13.30
N GLU A 592 23.39 -8.59 14.46
CA GLU A 592 22.08 -9.22 14.58
C GLU A 592 21.23 -8.47 15.61
N ARG A 593 19.97 -8.17 15.28
CA ARG A 593 19.03 -7.56 16.22
C ARG A 593 18.32 -8.64 17.01
N VAL A 594 18.46 -8.63 18.32
CA VAL A 594 17.91 -9.66 19.21
C VAL A 594 17.05 -9.01 20.29
N PHE A 595 15.91 -9.60 20.59
CA PHE A 595 15.08 -9.21 21.74
C PHE A 595 15.43 -10.08 22.95
N VAL A 596 15.93 -9.45 24.00
CA VAL A 596 16.32 -10.14 25.25
C VAL A 596 15.17 -10.02 26.25
N ASN A 597 14.50 -11.12 26.54
CA ASN A 597 13.44 -11.18 27.54
C ASN A 597 13.96 -10.95 28.97
N PRO A 598 13.21 -10.27 29.85
CA PRO A 598 13.53 -10.24 31.28
C PRO A 598 13.41 -11.66 31.86
N GLN A 599 14.50 -12.14 32.50
CA GLN A 599 14.47 -13.38 33.28
C GLN A 599 13.74 -13.19 34.59
#